data_9d601d4bcee60c6fdeba96c6fce8098c
#
_entry.id   9d601d4bcee60c6fdeba96c6fce8098c
#
_cell.length_a   1.000
_cell.length_b   1.000
_cell.length_c   1.000
_cell.angle_alpha   90.00
_cell.angle_beta   90.00
_cell.angle_gamma   90.00
#
_symmetry.space_group_name_H-M   'P 1'
#
loop_
_entity.id
_entity.type
_entity.pdbx_description
1 polymer ?
#
loop_
_entity_poly.entity_id
_entity_poly.type
_entity_poly.pdbx_seq_one_letter_code
_entity_poly.pdbx_strand_id
1 'polypeptide(L)'
;MKRLMILLTSAVAALAPLAGFSSPEEDLHTFRQYFKQRFPSVAFSDYINGVYALDAERRAAWAEFESFSPPYEDAVALGKQLFNTPFANGKTYASCFPDEGLGIRQNYPYFDARRGKVVTLEAAINQCRTQNSEKPLPWGKGKLAAISAYMGFTSRGKTIAIKVPNDPRAQAMYERGKRHFYSKRGQLNFSCADCHVYNSGNHIRSDLLSPALGQVSHFPVWRKKWAAGGSGPTAGLGTLHRRYGGCNKQVRAAPAKPQSIEYTALEYFHTYMSNGLKVNAPSLRQ
;
A
#
# COMPACT_ATOMS: atom_id res chain seq x y z
N MET A 1 52.31 58.94 21.60
CA MET A 1 50.88 58.50 21.76
C MET A 1 50.56 57.54 20.67
N LYS A 2 50.62 56.24 21.00
CA LYS A 2 50.26 55.14 20.04
C LYS A 2 48.80 54.74 20.27
N ARG A 3 47.95 54.95 19.26
CA ARG A 3 46.54 54.53 19.31
C ARG A 3 46.46 53.06 18.94
N LEU A 4 46.01 52.26 19.89
CA LEU A 4 45.73 50.83 19.69
C LEU A 4 44.34 50.68 19.05
N MET A 5 44.30 50.18 17.84
CA MET A 5 43.07 49.93 17.10
C MET A 5 42.63 48.47 17.36
N ILE A 6 41.57 48.29 18.15
CA ILE A 6 40.98 46.98 18.43
C ILE A 6 40.01 46.66 17.28
N LEU A 7 40.37 45.65 16.45
CA LEU A 7 39.49 45.04 15.45
C LEU A 7 38.58 44.04 16.15
N LEU A 8 37.30 44.40 16.28
CA LEU A 8 36.25 43.43 16.64
C LEU A 8 35.91 42.59 15.39
N THR A 9 36.36 41.36 15.38
CA THR A 9 35.90 40.36 14.41
C THR A 9 34.57 39.75 14.90
N SER A 10 33.46 40.17 14.32
CA SER A 10 32.15 39.57 14.53
C SER A 10 32.12 38.19 13.84
N ALA A 11 32.19 37.12 14.62
CA ALA A 11 31.95 35.77 14.12
C ALA A 11 30.45 35.59 13.83
N VAL A 12 30.08 35.66 12.57
CA VAL A 12 28.75 35.24 12.11
C VAL A 12 28.73 33.71 12.12
N ALA A 13 28.12 33.14 13.13
CA ALA A 13 27.81 31.71 13.17
C ALA A 13 26.77 31.44 12.10
N ALA A 14 27.19 30.88 10.95
CA ALA A 14 26.30 30.34 9.94
C ALA A 14 25.56 29.13 10.56
N LEU A 15 24.33 29.33 10.96
CA LEU A 15 23.38 28.21 11.23
C LEU A 15 23.21 27.44 9.93
N ALA A 16 23.95 26.35 9.78
CA ALA A 16 23.65 25.35 8.77
C ALA A 16 22.20 24.88 9.01
N PRO A 17 21.32 24.90 7.98
CA PRO A 17 20.01 24.33 8.15
C PRO A 17 20.21 22.85 8.50
N LEU A 18 19.75 22.44 9.68
CA LEU A 18 19.52 21.04 10.00
C LEU A 18 18.68 20.51 8.83
N ALA A 19 19.21 19.55 8.09
CA ALA A 19 18.45 18.83 7.07
C ALA A 19 17.28 18.14 7.80
N GLY A 20 16.20 18.87 8.00
CA GLY A 20 14.97 18.39 8.60
C GLY A 20 14.39 17.34 7.65
N PHE A 21 14.02 16.19 8.19
CA PHE A 21 13.17 15.27 7.47
C PHE A 21 11.88 16.02 7.12
N SER A 22 11.45 15.96 5.84
CA SER A 22 10.17 16.52 5.45
C SER A 22 9.05 15.83 6.22
N SER A 23 8.03 16.59 6.61
CA SER A 23 6.86 16.00 7.29
C SER A 23 6.11 15.04 6.36
N PRO A 24 5.33 14.09 6.90
CA PRO A 24 4.49 13.24 6.06
C PRO A 24 3.56 14.03 5.13
N GLU A 25 3.07 15.19 5.57
CA GLU A 25 2.21 16.09 4.79
C GLU A 25 2.97 16.73 3.62
N GLU A 26 4.19 17.19 3.86
CA GLU A 26 5.07 17.75 2.82
C GLU A 26 5.45 16.68 1.80
N ASP A 27 5.76 15.46 2.24
CA ASP A 27 6.02 14.32 1.37
C ASP A 27 4.81 14.02 0.48
N LEU A 28 3.62 13.96 1.06
CA LEU A 28 2.37 13.71 0.35
C LEU A 28 2.10 14.78 -0.70
N HIS A 29 2.29 16.06 -0.35
CA HIS A 29 2.13 17.17 -1.27
C HIS A 29 3.12 17.08 -2.43
N THR A 30 4.39 16.89 -2.15
CA THR A 30 5.47 16.78 -3.16
C THR A 30 5.23 15.59 -4.08
N PHE A 31 4.83 14.43 -3.51
CA PHE A 31 4.53 13.23 -4.27
C PHE A 31 3.36 13.43 -5.26
N ARG A 32 2.29 14.11 -4.84
CA ARG A 32 1.15 14.44 -5.71
C ARG A 32 1.53 15.43 -6.79
N GLN A 33 2.31 16.47 -6.45
CA GLN A 33 2.77 17.45 -7.42
C GLN A 33 3.64 16.80 -8.49
N TYR A 34 4.51 15.87 -8.12
CA TYR A 34 5.31 15.12 -9.09
C TYR A 34 4.43 14.41 -10.13
N PHE A 35 3.41 13.67 -9.71
CA PHE A 35 2.53 12.97 -10.64
C PHE A 35 1.63 13.91 -11.45
N LYS A 36 1.17 15.01 -10.88
CA LYS A 36 0.43 16.05 -11.59
C LYS A 36 1.27 16.67 -12.71
N GLN A 37 2.56 16.93 -12.46
CA GLN A 37 3.48 17.48 -13.48
C GLN A 37 3.84 16.44 -14.54
N ARG A 38 4.05 15.19 -14.12
CA ARG A 38 4.44 14.11 -15.03
C ARG A 38 3.31 13.67 -15.96
N PHE A 39 2.08 13.69 -15.47
CA PHE A 39 0.88 13.25 -16.20
C PHE A 39 -0.22 14.31 -16.06
N PRO A 40 -0.07 15.48 -16.70
CA PRO A 40 -0.96 16.63 -16.49
C PRO A 40 -2.42 16.38 -16.94
N SER A 41 -2.64 15.45 -17.86
CA SER A 41 -3.95 15.04 -18.35
C SER A 41 -4.67 14.01 -17.48
N VAL A 42 -3.99 13.40 -16.49
CA VAL A 42 -4.58 12.39 -15.62
C VAL A 42 -5.21 13.07 -14.40
N ALA A 43 -6.53 12.90 -14.23
CA ALA A 43 -7.21 13.40 -13.06
C ALA A 43 -6.74 12.66 -11.78
N PHE A 44 -6.68 13.37 -10.65
CA PHE A 44 -6.26 12.77 -9.38
C PHE A 44 -7.07 11.52 -9.03
N SER A 45 -8.38 11.56 -9.25
CA SER A 45 -9.28 10.41 -9.01
C SER A 45 -8.94 9.17 -9.83
N ASP A 46 -8.31 9.33 -10.99
CA ASP A 46 -8.06 8.22 -11.90
C ASP A 46 -6.91 7.32 -11.47
N TYR A 47 -6.03 7.81 -10.60
CA TYR A 47 -4.92 7.00 -10.08
C TYR A 47 -5.36 5.74 -9.32
N ILE A 48 -6.62 5.65 -8.87
CA ILE A 48 -7.18 4.41 -8.32
C ILE A 48 -7.17 3.24 -9.32
N ASN A 49 -7.04 3.54 -10.61
CA ASN A 49 -6.99 2.55 -11.69
C ASN A 49 -5.57 2.00 -11.93
N GLY A 50 -4.56 2.48 -11.17
CA GLY A 50 -3.17 2.03 -11.32
C GLY A 50 -2.62 2.29 -12.71
N VAL A 51 -2.12 1.26 -13.41
CA VAL A 51 -1.58 1.39 -14.78
C VAL A 51 -2.62 1.89 -15.78
N TYR A 52 -3.89 1.56 -15.58
CA TYR A 52 -4.99 1.98 -16.46
C TYR A 52 -5.33 3.47 -16.36
N ALA A 53 -4.78 4.19 -15.40
CA ALA A 53 -4.82 5.65 -15.38
C ALA A 53 -4.03 6.28 -16.53
N LEU A 54 -3.02 5.55 -17.05
CA LEU A 54 -2.11 6.01 -18.11
C LEU A 54 -2.44 5.42 -19.49
N ASP A 55 -3.41 4.53 -19.59
CA ASP A 55 -3.74 3.80 -20.81
C ASP A 55 -5.26 3.70 -20.94
N ALA A 56 -5.84 4.60 -21.73
CA ALA A 56 -7.28 4.74 -21.88
C ALA A 56 -7.91 3.52 -22.58
N GLU A 57 -7.22 2.91 -23.56
CA GLU A 57 -7.71 1.74 -24.28
C GLU A 57 -7.80 0.52 -23.35
N ARG A 58 -6.72 0.24 -22.62
CA ARG A 58 -6.71 -0.84 -21.62
C ARG A 58 -7.70 -0.56 -20.49
N ARG A 59 -7.92 0.70 -20.14
CA ARG A 59 -8.92 1.09 -19.15
C ARG A 59 -10.33 0.76 -19.62
N ALA A 60 -10.67 1.08 -20.88
CA ALA A 60 -11.96 0.77 -21.46
C ALA A 60 -12.21 -0.74 -21.49
N ALA A 61 -11.25 -1.52 -22.00
CA ALA A 61 -11.30 -2.98 -21.99
C ALA A 61 -11.42 -3.56 -20.58
N TRP A 62 -10.73 -2.95 -19.61
CA TRP A 62 -10.83 -3.33 -18.20
C TRP A 62 -12.23 -3.05 -17.64
N ALA A 63 -12.80 -1.87 -17.89
CA ALA A 63 -14.11 -1.47 -17.39
C ALA A 63 -15.21 -2.39 -17.95
N GLU A 64 -15.13 -2.76 -19.22
CA GLU A 64 -16.04 -3.72 -19.84
C GLU A 64 -15.95 -5.09 -19.16
N PHE A 65 -14.73 -5.59 -18.97
CA PHE A 65 -14.50 -6.87 -18.31
C PHE A 65 -15.00 -6.88 -16.85
N GLU A 66 -14.78 -5.79 -16.12
CA GLU A 66 -15.23 -5.64 -14.72
C GLU A 66 -16.76 -5.56 -14.62
N SER A 67 -17.44 -4.98 -15.63
CA SER A 67 -18.90 -4.86 -15.63
C SER A 67 -19.61 -6.18 -15.90
N PHE A 68 -18.98 -7.10 -16.61
CA PHE A 68 -19.59 -8.36 -17.03
C PHE A 68 -19.34 -9.52 -16.08
N SER A 69 -18.08 -9.83 -15.76
CA SER A 69 -17.71 -10.94 -14.86
C SER A 69 -16.28 -10.76 -14.36
N PRO A 70 -16.07 -9.98 -13.29
CA PRO A 70 -14.73 -9.74 -12.79
C PRO A 70 -14.12 -11.04 -12.22
N PRO A 71 -12.88 -11.41 -12.58
CA PRO A 71 -12.28 -12.70 -12.23
C PRO A 71 -11.98 -12.85 -10.74
N TYR A 72 -12.24 -11.84 -9.95
CA TYR A 72 -12.15 -11.89 -8.48
C TYR A 72 -13.51 -12.12 -7.80
N GLU A 73 -14.61 -12.22 -8.55
CA GLU A 73 -15.97 -12.32 -8.00
C GLU A 73 -16.12 -13.55 -7.10
N ASP A 74 -15.71 -14.72 -7.57
CA ASP A 74 -15.74 -15.96 -6.78
C ASP A 74 -14.90 -15.85 -5.50
N ALA A 75 -13.77 -15.13 -5.56
CA ALA A 75 -12.94 -14.90 -4.39
C ALA A 75 -13.62 -13.97 -3.36
N VAL A 76 -14.37 -12.97 -3.82
CA VAL A 76 -15.17 -12.09 -2.96
C VAL A 76 -16.33 -12.88 -2.35
N ALA A 77 -17.01 -13.72 -3.12
CA ALA A 77 -18.10 -14.57 -2.62
C ALA A 77 -17.59 -15.53 -1.53
N LEU A 78 -16.45 -16.21 -1.78
CA LEU A 78 -15.79 -17.04 -0.78
C LEU A 78 -15.38 -16.22 0.45
N GLY A 79 -14.85 -15.00 0.26
CA GLY A 79 -14.48 -14.09 1.32
C GLY A 79 -15.67 -13.73 2.21
N LYS A 80 -16.83 -13.43 1.61
CA LYS A 80 -18.10 -13.18 2.29
C LYS A 80 -18.55 -14.39 3.11
N GLN A 81 -18.50 -15.58 2.50
CA GLN A 81 -18.85 -16.82 3.19
C GLN A 81 -17.96 -17.05 4.42
N LEU A 82 -16.63 -16.96 4.25
CA LEU A 82 -15.67 -17.15 5.33
C LEU A 82 -15.81 -16.10 6.44
N PHE A 83 -16.10 -14.85 6.06
CA PHE A 83 -16.27 -13.73 6.99
C PHE A 83 -17.46 -13.95 7.92
N ASN A 84 -18.55 -14.53 7.40
CA ASN A 84 -19.77 -14.79 8.13
C ASN A 84 -19.81 -16.20 8.79
N THR A 85 -18.84 -17.06 8.50
CA THR A 85 -18.76 -18.39 9.13
C THR A 85 -18.34 -18.25 10.59
N PRO A 86 -19.14 -18.75 11.56
CA PRO A 86 -18.78 -18.68 12.97
C PRO A 86 -17.48 -19.44 13.28
N PHE A 87 -16.69 -18.88 14.17
CA PHE A 87 -15.62 -19.60 14.86
C PHE A 87 -16.16 -20.66 15.80
N ALA A 88 -15.31 -21.53 16.34
CA ALA A 88 -15.73 -22.57 17.28
C ALA A 88 -16.47 -22.01 18.51
N ASN A 89 -16.24 -20.77 18.90
CA ASN A 89 -16.92 -20.09 20.01
C ASN A 89 -18.21 -19.35 19.61
N GLY A 90 -18.72 -19.53 18.38
CA GLY A 90 -19.93 -18.91 17.85
C GLY A 90 -19.80 -17.46 17.37
N LYS A 91 -18.64 -16.78 17.60
CA LYS A 91 -18.38 -15.44 17.10
C LYS A 91 -17.96 -15.48 15.63
N THR A 92 -18.12 -14.35 14.94
CA THR A 92 -17.63 -14.16 13.56
C THR A 92 -16.58 -13.04 13.51
N TYR A 93 -16.01 -12.78 12.33
CA TYR A 93 -15.10 -11.64 12.15
C TYR A 93 -15.76 -10.30 12.52
N ALA A 94 -17.07 -10.15 12.33
CA ALA A 94 -17.82 -8.93 12.70
C ALA A 94 -17.57 -8.50 14.15
N SER A 95 -17.41 -9.45 15.07
CA SER A 95 -17.18 -9.16 16.48
C SER A 95 -15.81 -8.55 16.82
N CYS A 96 -14.87 -8.56 15.86
CA CYS A 96 -13.49 -8.10 16.07
C CYS A 96 -13.21 -6.69 15.54
N PHE A 97 -14.10 -6.15 14.72
CA PHE A 97 -13.85 -4.92 13.99
C PHE A 97 -14.91 -3.86 14.29
N PRO A 98 -14.56 -2.56 14.21
CA PRO A 98 -15.57 -1.51 14.17
C PRO A 98 -16.47 -1.70 12.92
N ASP A 99 -17.68 -1.15 12.96
CA ASP A 99 -18.67 -1.25 11.88
C ASP A 99 -18.85 -2.69 11.37
N GLU A 100 -18.79 -3.65 12.28
CA GLU A 100 -18.88 -5.09 11.97
C GLU A 100 -17.90 -5.56 10.90
N GLY A 101 -16.81 -4.81 10.68
CA GLY A 101 -15.77 -5.11 9.69
C GLY A 101 -16.12 -4.72 8.25
N LEU A 102 -17.23 -4.04 8.02
CA LEU A 102 -17.68 -3.64 6.70
C LEU A 102 -17.35 -2.16 6.43
N GLY A 103 -16.84 -1.87 5.25
CA GLY A 103 -16.51 -0.50 4.86
C GLY A 103 -15.36 0.12 5.67
N ILE A 104 -14.37 -0.66 6.10
CA ILE A 104 -13.27 -0.21 6.97
C ILE A 104 -11.87 -0.30 6.35
N ARG A 105 -11.73 -0.85 5.13
CA ARG A 105 -10.42 -1.06 4.47
C ARG A 105 -9.62 0.24 4.34
N GLN A 106 -10.25 1.38 4.12
CA GLN A 106 -9.65 2.70 3.99
C GLN A 106 -8.91 3.18 5.25
N ASN A 107 -9.18 2.56 6.41
CA ASN A 107 -8.56 2.88 7.69
C ASN A 107 -7.29 2.06 7.94
N TYR A 108 -6.89 1.19 7.00
CA TYR A 108 -5.73 0.30 7.12
C TYR A 108 -4.66 0.63 6.07
N PRO A 109 -3.37 0.51 6.44
CA PRO A 109 -2.87 0.18 7.79
C PRO A 109 -3.00 1.36 8.76
N TYR A 110 -3.02 1.09 10.05
CA TYR A 110 -2.97 2.13 11.08
C TYR A 110 -1.85 1.86 12.08
N PHE A 111 -1.41 2.91 12.79
CA PHE A 111 -0.46 2.77 13.89
C PHE A 111 -1.20 2.52 15.21
N ASP A 112 -0.94 1.38 15.83
CA ASP A 112 -1.44 1.04 17.17
C ASP A 112 -0.47 1.61 18.21
N ALA A 113 -0.86 2.72 18.84
CA ALA A 113 -0.02 3.39 19.85
C ALA A 113 0.19 2.54 21.11
N ARG A 114 -0.75 1.66 21.48
CA ARG A 114 -0.59 0.78 22.64
C ARG A 114 0.49 -0.28 22.40
N ARG A 115 0.55 -0.82 21.18
CA ARG A 115 1.51 -1.85 20.78
C ARG A 115 2.78 -1.29 20.15
N GLY A 116 2.80 0.00 19.81
CA GLY A 116 3.92 0.65 19.14
C GLY A 116 4.21 0.09 17.73
N LYS A 117 3.19 -0.35 17.00
CA LYS A 117 3.37 -0.99 15.70
C LYS A 117 2.28 -0.65 14.68
N VAL A 118 2.63 -0.77 13.41
CA VAL A 118 1.67 -0.69 12.30
C VAL A 118 0.89 -2.00 12.18
N VAL A 119 -0.42 -1.90 12.02
CA VAL A 119 -1.35 -3.01 11.85
C VAL A 119 -1.98 -2.93 10.46
N THR A 120 -1.74 -3.93 9.62
CA THR A 120 -2.38 -4.09 8.31
C THR A 120 -3.75 -4.77 8.46
N LEU A 121 -4.62 -4.68 7.44
CA LEU A 121 -5.91 -5.37 7.47
C LEU A 121 -5.73 -6.88 7.62
N GLU A 122 -4.78 -7.48 6.90
CA GLU A 122 -4.49 -8.90 6.97
C GLU A 122 -3.98 -9.33 8.34
N ALA A 123 -3.18 -8.47 9.01
CA ALA A 123 -2.74 -8.71 10.38
C ALA A 123 -3.94 -8.67 11.36
N ALA A 124 -4.85 -7.72 11.18
CA ALA A 124 -6.06 -7.61 12.00
C ALA A 124 -6.99 -8.83 11.80
N ILE A 125 -7.16 -9.31 10.56
CA ILE A 125 -7.93 -10.53 10.25
C ILE A 125 -7.34 -11.73 11.00
N ASN A 126 -6.02 -11.96 10.92
CA ASN A 126 -5.38 -13.07 11.63
C ASN A 126 -5.37 -12.88 13.15
N GLN A 127 -5.29 -11.63 13.63
CA GLN A 127 -5.43 -11.33 15.06
C GLN A 127 -6.85 -11.69 15.56
N CYS A 128 -7.90 -11.35 14.80
CA CYS A 128 -9.27 -11.78 15.13
C CYS A 128 -9.37 -13.30 15.29
N ARG A 129 -8.79 -14.06 14.37
CA ARG A 129 -8.75 -15.52 14.45
C ARG A 129 -8.09 -16.00 15.75
N THR A 130 -6.88 -15.52 16.03
CA THR A 130 -6.14 -15.97 17.22
C THR A 130 -6.83 -15.58 18.53
N GLN A 131 -7.50 -14.44 18.57
CA GLN A 131 -8.33 -14.03 19.72
C GLN A 131 -9.56 -14.94 19.94
N ASN A 132 -10.01 -15.63 18.89
CA ASN A 132 -11.10 -16.61 18.95
C ASN A 132 -10.59 -18.05 18.89
N SER A 133 -9.34 -18.31 19.32
CA SER A 133 -8.70 -19.62 19.40
C SER A 133 -8.56 -20.35 18.06
N GLU A 134 -8.63 -19.62 16.95
CA GLU A 134 -8.47 -20.15 15.61
C GLU A 134 -7.02 -20.01 15.11
N LYS A 135 -6.56 -20.96 14.30
CA LYS A 135 -5.24 -20.88 13.66
C LYS A 135 -5.18 -19.72 12.66
N PRO A 136 -4.09 -18.94 12.63
CA PRO A 136 -3.92 -17.92 11.64
C PRO A 136 -3.89 -18.50 10.22
N LEU A 137 -4.43 -17.76 9.25
CA LEU A 137 -4.39 -18.11 7.84
C LEU A 137 -3.02 -17.79 7.23
N PRO A 138 -2.55 -18.58 6.25
CA PRO A 138 -1.33 -18.29 5.52
C PRO A 138 -1.36 -16.92 4.84
N TRP A 139 -0.21 -16.21 4.87
CA TRP A 139 -0.10 -14.86 4.34
C TRP A 139 -0.12 -14.79 2.82
N GLY A 140 -0.61 -13.69 2.30
CA GLY A 140 -0.43 -13.24 0.93
C GLY A 140 -1.42 -13.78 -0.09
N LYS A 141 -2.10 -14.90 0.14
CA LYS A 141 -3.03 -15.55 -0.80
C LYS A 141 -4.10 -16.38 -0.08
N GLY A 142 -4.91 -17.09 -0.85
CA GLY A 142 -5.90 -18.06 -0.33
C GLY A 142 -7.00 -17.38 0.49
N LYS A 143 -7.47 -18.08 1.53
CA LYS A 143 -8.58 -17.63 2.37
C LYS A 143 -8.36 -16.25 2.99
N LEU A 144 -7.13 -15.91 3.42
CA LEU A 144 -6.81 -14.59 3.96
C LEU A 144 -7.04 -13.49 2.91
N ALA A 145 -6.55 -13.70 1.70
CA ALA A 145 -6.73 -12.73 0.62
C ALA A 145 -8.21 -12.61 0.21
N ALA A 146 -8.99 -13.71 0.27
CA ALA A 146 -10.43 -13.70 -0.02
C ALA A 146 -11.20 -12.86 1.02
N ILE A 147 -10.94 -13.04 2.32
CA ILE A 147 -11.56 -12.24 3.38
C ILE A 147 -11.17 -10.77 3.23
N SER A 148 -9.88 -10.47 3.01
CA SER A 148 -9.40 -9.10 2.75
C SER A 148 -10.04 -8.49 1.50
N ALA A 149 -10.28 -9.30 0.44
CA ALA A 149 -10.97 -8.85 -0.78
C ALA A 149 -12.44 -8.50 -0.52
N TYR A 150 -13.16 -9.31 0.25
CA TYR A 150 -14.53 -9.00 0.65
C TYR A 150 -14.60 -7.70 1.46
N MET A 151 -13.74 -7.55 2.47
CA MET A 151 -13.67 -6.30 3.27
C MET A 151 -13.26 -5.10 2.39
N GLY A 152 -12.39 -5.30 1.41
CA GLY A 152 -12.05 -4.29 0.41
C GLY A 152 -13.24 -3.93 -0.49
N PHE A 153 -13.99 -4.93 -0.95
CA PHE A 153 -15.19 -4.74 -1.77
C PHE A 153 -16.26 -3.91 -1.07
N THR A 154 -16.53 -4.19 0.21
CA THR A 154 -17.48 -3.40 1.03
C THR A 154 -16.99 -1.98 1.31
N SER A 155 -15.71 -1.71 1.07
CA SER A 155 -15.08 -0.40 1.27
C SER A 155 -14.93 0.41 -0.02
N ARG A 156 -15.35 -0.10 -1.17
CA ARG A 156 -15.26 0.62 -2.46
C ARG A 156 -15.89 2.00 -2.36
N GLY A 157 -15.22 3.00 -2.91
CA GLY A 157 -15.65 4.38 -2.87
C GLY A 157 -15.37 5.13 -1.56
N LYS A 158 -14.96 4.44 -0.48
CA LYS A 158 -14.51 5.09 0.77
C LYS A 158 -13.16 5.75 0.57
N THR A 159 -12.94 6.90 1.19
CA THR A 159 -11.70 7.68 1.04
C THR A 159 -10.61 7.16 1.95
N ILE A 160 -9.43 6.86 1.40
CA ILE A 160 -8.22 6.52 2.17
C ILE A 160 -7.79 7.74 2.98
N ALA A 161 -7.64 7.58 4.30
CA ALA A 161 -7.30 8.64 5.23
C ALA A 161 -6.37 8.14 6.36
N ILE A 162 -5.24 7.55 5.97
CA ILE A 162 -4.24 7.02 6.91
C ILE A 162 -3.60 8.18 7.67
N LYS A 163 -3.39 8.01 8.97
CA LYS A 163 -2.78 9.01 9.84
C LYS A 163 -1.40 8.56 10.30
N VAL A 164 -0.45 9.49 10.31
CA VAL A 164 0.83 9.34 11.00
C VAL A 164 0.74 10.24 12.24
N PRO A 165 0.40 9.68 13.42
CA PRO A 165 0.23 10.48 14.63
C PRO A 165 1.56 11.08 15.09
N ASN A 166 1.49 12.10 15.93
CA ASN A 166 2.67 12.70 16.59
C ASN A 166 3.18 11.77 17.72
N ASP A 167 3.59 10.58 17.33
CA ASP A 167 4.24 9.56 18.15
C ASP A 167 5.58 9.22 17.48
N PRO A 168 6.72 9.38 18.16
CA PRO A 168 8.04 9.11 17.58
C PRO A 168 8.17 7.72 16.95
N ARG A 169 7.44 6.72 17.48
CA ARG A 169 7.43 5.35 16.94
C ARG A 169 6.65 5.27 15.62
N ALA A 170 5.54 6.02 15.51
CA ALA A 170 4.78 6.11 14.26
C ALA A 170 5.58 6.81 13.17
N GLN A 171 6.24 7.91 13.52
CA GLN A 171 7.14 8.65 12.63
C GLN A 171 8.30 7.77 12.17
N ALA A 172 8.93 7.00 13.08
CA ALA A 172 9.99 6.07 12.74
C ALA A 172 9.52 4.95 11.79
N MET A 173 8.29 4.46 11.93
CA MET A 173 7.70 3.47 11.01
C MET A 173 7.43 4.08 9.65
N TYR A 174 6.90 5.30 9.58
CA TYR A 174 6.70 6.03 8.33
C TYR A 174 8.02 6.24 7.61
N GLU A 175 9.03 6.77 8.28
CA GLU A 175 10.37 7.02 7.74
C GLU A 175 11.07 5.72 7.28
N ARG A 176 10.88 4.62 8.01
CA ARG A 176 11.37 3.30 7.58
C ARG A 176 10.73 2.89 6.27
N GLY A 177 9.41 3.07 6.13
CA GLY A 177 8.67 2.78 4.90
C GLY A 177 9.14 3.64 3.73
N LYS A 178 9.32 4.95 3.96
CA LYS A 178 9.86 5.90 2.99
C LYS A 178 11.25 5.47 2.53
N ARG A 179 12.18 5.21 3.46
CA ARG A 179 13.52 4.71 3.10
C ARG A 179 13.44 3.40 2.31
N HIS A 180 12.59 2.46 2.72
CA HIS A 180 12.43 1.20 1.98
C HIS A 180 11.93 1.44 0.56
N PHE A 181 11.01 2.37 0.35
CA PHE A 181 10.45 2.69 -0.96
C PHE A 181 11.50 3.29 -1.92
N TYR A 182 12.39 4.16 -1.42
CA TYR A 182 13.39 4.85 -2.23
C TYR A 182 14.75 4.15 -2.28
N SER A 183 15.04 3.21 -1.38
CA SER A 183 16.34 2.52 -1.36
C SER A 183 16.42 1.46 -2.46
N LYS A 184 17.51 1.51 -3.20
CA LYS A 184 17.87 0.53 -4.23
C LYS A 184 18.26 -0.81 -3.59
N ARG A 185 17.96 -1.91 -4.30
CA ARG A 185 18.21 -3.27 -3.81
C ARG A 185 18.33 -4.29 -4.93
N GLY A 186 18.84 -5.48 -4.54
CA GLY A 186 18.99 -6.61 -5.44
C GLY A 186 20.13 -6.41 -6.42
N GLN A 187 20.42 -7.46 -7.20
CA GLN A 187 21.49 -7.42 -8.20
C GLN A 187 21.26 -6.40 -9.32
N LEU A 188 19.97 -6.05 -9.59
CA LEU A 188 19.64 -5.05 -10.59
C LEU A 188 19.65 -3.62 -10.03
N ASN A 189 19.89 -3.45 -8.72
CA ASN A 189 20.04 -2.16 -8.05
C ASN A 189 18.88 -1.18 -8.32
N PHE A 190 17.63 -1.66 -8.19
CA PHE A 190 16.43 -0.83 -8.33
C PHE A 190 15.67 -0.68 -7.00
N SER A 191 15.06 0.50 -6.83
CA SER A 191 14.09 0.82 -5.78
C SER A 191 12.65 0.66 -6.29
N CYS A 192 11.66 0.77 -5.37
CA CYS A 192 10.26 0.88 -5.78
C CYS A 192 10.05 2.18 -6.57
N ALA A 193 10.69 3.28 -6.15
CA ALA A 193 10.61 4.57 -6.80
C ALA A 193 11.19 4.57 -8.23
N ASP A 194 12.27 3.81 -8.48
CA ASP A 194 12.82 3.74 -9.83
C ASP A 194 11.77 3.28 -10.86
N CYS A 195 10.95 2.28 -10.51
CA CYS A 195 9.91 1.78 -11.40
C CYS A 195 8.61 2.61 -11.33
N HIS A 196 8.16 2.96 -10.12
CA HIS A 196 6.81 3.45 -9.89
C HIS A 196 6.69 4.98 -9.71
N VAL A 197 7.83 5.70 -9.69
CA VAL A 197 7.90 7.17 -9.70
C VAL A 197 8.66 7.59 -10.95
N TYR A 198 9.97 7.38 -10.98
CA TYR A 198 10.85 7.96 -12.00
C TYR A 198 10.62 7.38 -13.41
N ASN A 199 10.27 6.11 -13.52
CA ASN A 199 9.97 5.45 -14.79
C ASN A 199 8.50 5.05 -14.95
N SER A 200 7.59 5.57 -14.12
CA SER A 200 6.15 5.36 -14.32
C SER A 200 5.73 5.90 -15.71
N GLY A 201 4.88 5.14 -16.40
CA GLY A 201 4.50 5.45 -17.78
C GLY A 201 5.44 4.92 -18.88
N ASN A 202 6.62 4.42 -18.50
CA ASN A 202 7.53 3.72 -19.41
C ASN A 202 7.25 2.22 -19.42
N HIS A 203 7.65 1.53 -20.47
CA HIS A 203 7.59 0.07 -20.53
C HIS A 203 8.87 -0.57 -20.00
N ILE A 204 8.71 -1.64 -19.24
CA ILE A 204 9.77 -2.59 -18.96
C ILE A 204 9.34 -3.95 -19.54
N ARG A 205 10.01 -4.40 -20.57
CA ARG A 205 9.52 -5.48 -21.45
C ARG A 205 8.14 -5.09 -22.01
N SER A 206 7.14 -5.96 -21.88
CA SER A 206 5.75 -5.67 -22.26
C SER A 206 4.91 -4.99 -21.18
N ASP A 207 5.44 -4.85 -19.96
CA ASP A 207 4.69 -4.28 -18.82
C ASP A 207 4.83 -2.77 -18.79
N LEU A 208 3.72 -2.03 -18.81
CA LEU A 208 3.67 -0.60 -18.53
C LEU A 208 3.84 -0.38 -17.01
N LEU A 209 4.80 0.44 -16.61
CA LEU A 209 5.07 0.75 -15.21
C LEU A 209 4.00 1.70 -14.66
N SER A 210 3.23 1.22 -13.69
CA SER A 210 2.17 1.99 -13.04
C SER A 210 2.72 3.08 -12.13
N PRO A 211 2.03 4.23 -12.00
CA PRO A 211 2.30 5.20 -10.94
C PRO A 211 2.19 4.55 -9.55
N ALA A 212 3.03 4.96 -8.61
CA ALA A 212 2.88 4.55 -7.21
C ALA A 212 1.67 5.22 -6.56
N LEU A 213 1.31 6.42 -6.96
CA LEU A 213 0.11 7.10 -6.51
C LEU A 213 -1.13 6.26 -6.82
N GLY A 214 -1.93 5.96 -5.82
CA GLY A 214 -3.15 5.16 -5.91
C GLY A 214 -2.93 3.64 -6.05
N GLN A 215 -1.68 3.17 -6.16
CA GLN A 215 -1.39 1.75 -6.39
C GLN A 215 -1.92 0.82 -5.28
N VAL A 216 -2.02 1.30 -4.05
CA VAL A 216 -2.51 0.52 -2.91
C VAL A 216 -4.05 0.43 -2.84
N SER A 217 -4.76 1.34 -3.52
CA SER A 217 -6.21 1.46 -3.45
C SER A 217 -6.97 0.23 -3.94
N HIS A 218 -6.32 -0.59 -4.78
CA HIS A 218 -6.94 -1.72 -5.46
C HIS A 218 -6.52 -3.11 -4.92
N PHE A 219 -5.77 -3.17 -3.82
CA PHE A 219 -5.40 -4.44 -3.20
C PHE A 219 -6.44 -4.92 -2.16
N PRO A 220 -6.68 -6.27 -2.11
CA PRO A 220 -6.08 -7.35 -2.90
C PRO A 220 -6.37 -7.24 -4.39
N VAL A 221 -5.47 -7.77 -5.23
CA VAL A 221 -5.66 -7.80 -6.69
C VAL A 221 -5.71 -9.21 -7.21
N TRP A 222 -6.48 -9.40 -8.28
CA TRP A 222 -6.39 -10.59 -9.12
C TRP A 222 -5.40 -10.35 -10.26
N ARG A 223 -4.56 -11.35 -10.53
CA ARG A 223 -3.57 -11.29 -11.62
C ARG A 223 -3.58 -12.59 -12.43
N LYS A 224 -3.65 -12.47 -13.76
CA LYS A 224 -3.60 -13.61 -14.69
C LYS A 224 -2.38 -14.51 -14.43
N LYS A 225 -1.19 -13.91 -14.21
CA LYS A 225 0.04 -14.64 -13.92
C LYS A 225 -0.06 -15.50 -12.64
N TRP A 226 -0.80 -15.05 -11.64
CA TRP A 226 -0.97 -15.82 -10.41
C TRP A 226 -2.03 -16.91 -10.57
N ALA A 227 -3.07 -16.65 -11.38
CA ALA A 227 -4.11 -17.62 -11.69
C ALA A 227 -3.56 -18.81 -12.47
N ALA A 228 -2.66 -18.59 -13.41
CA ALA A 228 -2.03 -19.63 -14.22
C ALA A 228 -1.22 -20.66 -13.38
N GLY A 229 -0.80 -20.31 -12.16
CA GLY A 229 -0.06 -21.20 -11.27
C GLY A 229 -0.88 -21.77 -10.11
N GLY A 230 -2.21 -21.73 -10.18
CA GLY A 230 -3.08 -22.18 -9.10
C GLY A 230 -4.44 -22.64 -9.58
N SER A 231 -5.28 -23.10 -8.66
CA SER A 231 -6.65 -23.56 -8.94
C SER A 231 -7.63 -22.97 -7.90
N GLY A 232 -8.92 -22.99 -8.26
CA GLY A 232 -10.02 -22.53 -7.41
C GLY A 232 -10.14 -21.00 -7.33
N PRO A 233 -11.14 -20.52 -6.57
CA PRO A 233 -11.59 -19.11 -6.62
C PRO A 233 -10.51 -18.08 -6.19
N THR A 234 -9.49 -18.49 -5.44
CA THR A 234 -8.44 -17.58 -4.95
C THR A 234 -7.14 -17.66 -5.74
N ALA A 235 -7.06 -18.48 -6.82
CA ALA A 235 -5.81 -18.74 -7.54
C ALA A 235 -5.08 -17.47 -7.99
N GLY A 236 -5.80 -16.56 -8.60
CA GLY A 236 -5.26 -15.28 -9.08
C GLY A 236 -5.15 -14.18 -8.03
N LEU A 237 -5.73 -14.36 -6.83
CA LEU A 237 -5.84 -13.31 -5.83
C LEU A 237 -4.57 -13.19 -4.98
N GLY A 238 -4.20 -11.96 -4.62
CA GLY A 238 -3.06 -11.71 -3.74
C GLY A 238 -3.08 -10.37 -3.04
N THR A 239 -2.55 -10.35 -1.82
CA THR A 239 -2.41 -9.15 -1.01
C THR A 239 -1.22 -8.28 -1.46
N LEU A 240 -1.14 -7.07 -0.92
CA LEU A 240 -0.07 -6.13 -1.23
C LEU A 240 1.32 -6.69 -0.88
N HIS A 241 1.47 -7.37 0.26
CA HIS A 241 2.75 -7.99 0.65
C HIS A 241 3.18 -9.12 -0.31
N ARG A 242 2.24 -9.87 -0.89
CA ARG A 242 2.54 -10.83 -1.98
C ARG A 242 3.14 -10.09 -3.19
N ARG A 243 2.59 -8.92 -3.53
CA ARG A 243 3.09 -8.11 -4.64
C ARG A 243 4.47 -7.54 -4.36
N TYR A 244 4.72 -7.02 -3.15
CA TYR A 244 6.06 -6.54 -2.75
C TYR A 244 7.11 -7.64 -2.89
N GLY A 245 6.81 -8.85 -2.42
CA GLY A 245 7.70 -10.00 -2.60
C GLY A 245 7.98 -10.32 -4.06
N GLY A 246 6.96 -10.21 -4.92
CA GLY A 246 7.11 -10.37 -6.37
C GLY A 246 8.01 -9.30 -7.00
N CYS A 247 7.86 -8.02 -6.61
CA CYS A 247 8.71 -6.93 -7.08
C CYS A 247 10.18 -7.11 -6.66
N ASN A 248 10.43 -7.50 -5.40
CA ASN A 248 11.78 -7.78 -4.94
C ASN A 248 12.46 -8.88 -5.77
N LYS A 249 11.75 -9.97 -6.09
CA LYS A 249 12.26 -11.04 -6.97
C LYS A 249 12.58 -10.53 -8.37
N GLN A 250 11.78 -9.59 -8.92
CA GLN A 250 12.03 -9.02 -10.25
C GLN A 250 13.36 -8.25 -10.32
N VAL A 251 13.78 -7.64 -9.23
CA VAL A 251 15.07 -6.93 -9.13
C VAL A 251 16.18 -7.81 -8.54
N ARG A 252 15.92 -9.12 -8.43
CA ARG A 252 16.85 -10.14 -7.85
C ARG A 252 17.25 -9.79 -6.41
N ALA A 253 16.33 -9.23 -5.63
CA ALA A 253 16.46 -9.04 -4.19
C ALA A 253 15.73 -10.15 -3.44
N ALA A 254 16.22 -10.54 -2.27
CA ALA A 254 15.51 -11.41 -1.35
C ALA A 254 14.25 -10.71 -0.84
N PRO A 255 13.04 -11.32 -0.95
CA PRO A 255 11.85 -10.75 -0.38
C PRO A 255 11.88 -10.76 1.14
N ALA A 256 11.39 -9.69 1.76
CA ALA A 256 11.09 -9.75 3.19
C ALA A 256 9.87 -10.67 3.45
N LYS A 257 9.75 -11.15 4.69
CA LYS A 257 8.61 -11.96 5.09
C LYS A 257 7.34 -11.11 5.12
N PRO A 258 6.17 -11.64 4.72
CA PRO A 258 4.90 -10.95 4.93
C PRO A 258 4.74 -10.57 6.42
N GLN A 259 4.24 -9.38 6.69
CA GLN A 259 4.09 -8.79 8.03
C GLN A 259 5.41 -8.53 8.79
N SER A 260 6.55 -8.60 8.10
CA SER A 260 7.80 -8.07 8.68
C SER A 260 7.71 -6.55 8.86
N ILE A 261 8.58 -6.00 9.69
CA ILE A 261 8.66 -4.56 9.92
C ILE A 261 8.92 -3.78 8.63
N GLU A 262 9.67 -4.36 7.68
CA GLU A 262 9.98 -3.75 6.38
C GLU A 262 8.70 -3.59 5.54
N TYR A 263 7.88 -4.64 5.43
CA TYR A 263 6.69 -4.61 4.60
C TYR A 263 5.53 -3.87 5.26
N THR A 264 5.39 -3.94 6.59
CA THR A 264 4.36 -3.15 7.28
C THR A 264 4.67 -1.65 7.26
N ALA A 265 5.94 -1.27 7.40
CA ALA A 265 6.39 0.11 7.24
C ALA A 265 6.21 0.60 5.81
N LEU A 266 6.59 -0.22 4.81
CA LEU A 266 6.39 0.10 3.39
C LEU A 266 4.90 0.28 3.06
N GLU A 267 4.01 -0.60 3.54
CA GLU A 267 2.57 -0.45 3.33
C GLU A 267 2.04 0.82 3.99
N TYR A 268 2.53 1.17 5.18
CA TYR A 268 2.12 2.38 5.88
C TYR A 268 2.48 3.64 5.10
N PHE A 269 3.73 3.78 4.68
CA PHE A 269 4.18 4.89 3.82
C PHE A 269 3.42 4.92 2.49
N HIS A 270 3.37 3.80 1.78
CA HIS A 270 2.79 3.71 0.44
C HIS A 270 1.28 4.02 0.45
N THR A 271 0.57 3.58 1.50
CA THR A 271 -0.86 3.89 1.65
C THR A 271 -1.07 5.35 2.01
N TYR A 272 -0.23 5.93 2.87
CA TYR A 272 -0.28 7.35 3.20
C TYR A 272 -0.11 8.23 1.95
N MET A 273 0.79 7.88 1.04
CA MET A 273 0.96 8.59 -0.25
C MET A 273 -0.30 8.55 -1.12
N SER A 274 -1.25 7.66 -0.85
CA SER A 274 -2.52 7.52 -1.58
C SER A 274 -3.73 8.11 -0.83
N ASN A 275 -3.51 8.84 0.27
CA ASN A 275 -4.59 9.52 1.00
C ASN A 275 -5.42 10.41 0.07
N GLY A 276 -6.71 10.51 0.33
CA GLY A 276 -7.66 11.29 -0.48
C GLY A 276 -8.20 10.53 -1.70
N LEU A 277 -7.56 9.45 -2.13
CA LEU A 277 -8.08 8.58 -3.18
C LEU A 277 -9.13 7.60 -2.62
N LYS A 278 -9.96 7.08 -3.51
CA LYS A 278 -10.99 6.09 -3.15
C LYS A 278 -10.43 4.67 -3.16
N VAL A 279 -10.92 3.83 -2.25
CA VAL A 279 -10.69 2.38 -2.31
C VAL A 279 -11.37 1.82 -3.55
N ASN A 280 -10.63 1.01 -4.33
CA ASN A 280 -11.11 0.33 -5.53
C ASN A 280 -10.73 -1.17 -5.50
N ALA A 281 -10.77 -1.77 -4.30
CA ALA A 281 -10.41 -3.18 -4.07
C ALA A 281 -11.65 -4.07 -4.02
N PRO A 282 -11.53 -5.36 -4.43
CA PRO A 282 -10.43 -5.88 -5.23
C PRO A 282 -10.48 -5.40 -6.67
N SER A 283 -9.40 -5.55 -7.40
CA SER A 283 -9.34 -5.16 -8.80
C SER A 283 -8.47 -6.15 -9.60
N LEU A 284 -8.54 -6.04 -10.93
CA LEU A 284 -7.72 -6.84 -11.85
C LEU A 284 -6.41 -6.12 -12.19
N ARG A 285 -5.33 -6.90 -12.33
CA ARG A 285 -4.09 -6.45 -12.98
C ARG A 285 -3.51 -7.59 -13.83
N GLN A 286 -2.93 -7.26 -14.95
CA GLN A 286 -2.25 -8.19 -15.86
C GLN A 286 -1.02 -8.83 -15.21
#